data_a03998bddec114ca596a7624e0a94b31
#
_entry.id   a03998bddec114ca596a7624e0a94b31
#
_cell.length_a   1.000
_cell.length_b   1.000
_cell.length_c   1.000
_cell.angle_alpha   90.00
_cell.angle_beta   90.00
_cell.angle_gamma   90.00
#
_symmetry.space_group_name_H-M   'P 1'
#
loop_
_entity.id
_entity.type
_entity.pdbx_description
1 polymer ?
#
loop_
_entity_poly.entity_id
_entity_poly.type
_entity_poly.pdbx_seq_one_letter_code
_entity_poly.pdbx_strand_id
1 'polypeptide(L)'
;MLDKLLSAWRARRVLLVDCNDALTPWIHALLTEFGARPTSITPGYTAESLCQAMRCGRISALVVPATHALCRGNLETQLHAVSTLLDEAREAGIPLTLFCSDVSVYRASEHVWYAREEDPIGGRTHEGLIQSMLQLYADGMSRGLMGDAVTTLIVRHMPCLGSGHACVRQYAQWCRSLIDNEPLYVEHPSRQGIFLHPLDVACGVLTLGARYFSEESLRENVFNLGAGPQNLCANRSAALRFQRQNGGSRPLVESEPPLPAQSPLLDGSRARYLCGTRCIIAGDVALNHLLAHQRAVQTGQAQAFIEAQTRAYLERIR
;
A
#
# COMPACT_ATOMS: atom_id res chain seq x y z
N MET A 1 3.95 -20.07 11.31
CA MET A 1 4.56 -18.98 12.12
C MET A 1 3.86 -17.65 11.87
N LEU A 2 3.64 -17.25 10.64
CA LEU A 2 2.97 -15.98 10.29
C LEU A 2 1.51 -15.93 10.75
N ASP A 3 0.75 -17.02 10.60
CA ASP A 3 -0.64 -17.12 11.05
C ASP A 3 -0.78 -16.91 12.59
N LYS A 4 0.16 -17.49 13.38
CA LYS A 4 0.22 -17.24 14.83
C LYS A 4 0.46 -15.77 15.15
N LEU A 5 1.35 -15.11 14.42
CA LEU A 5 1.62 -13.68 14.58
C LEU A 5 0.39 -12.85 14.22
N LEU A 6 -0.23 -13.11 13.07
CA LEU A 6 -1.39 -12.38 12.61
C LEU A 6 -2.63 -12.59 13.50
N SER A 7 -2.67 -13.67 14.28
CA SER A 7 -3.73 -13.87 15.29
C SER A 7 -3.73 -12.81 16.40
N ALA A 8 -2.66 -12.01 16.52
CA ALA A 8 -2.60 -10.86 17.42
C ALA A 8 -3.67 -9.79 17.09
N TRP A 9 -4.23 -9.82 15.89
CA TRP A 9 -5.33 -8.93 15.50
C TRP A 9 -6.70 -9.38 16.05
N ARG A 10 -6.83 -10.61 16.54
CA ARG A 10 -8.12 -11.18 16.97
C ARG A 10 -8.83 -10.29 18.00
N ALA A 11 -10.11 -10.04 17.77
CA ALA A 11 -11.01 -9.22 18.57
C ALA A 11 -10.62 -7.73 18.70
N ARG A 12 -9.53 -7.26 18.07
CA ARG A 12 -9.14 -5.86 18.09
C ARG A 12 -10.04 -5.03 17.21
N ARG A 13 -10.36 -3.84 17.67
CA ARG A 13 -11.06 -2.83 16.89
C ARG A 13 -10.03 -2.00 16.12
N VAL A 14 -10.16 -1.94 14.81
CA VAL A 14 -9.23 -1.23 13.94
C VAL A 14 -10.01 -0.16 13.16
N LEU A 15 -9.58 1.09 13.29
CA LEU A 15 -10.09 2.17 12.47
C LEU A 15 -9.25 2.22 11.18
N LEU A 16 -9.90 2.04 10.06
CA LEU A 16 -9.29 2.05 8.74
C LEU A 16 -9.74 3.28 7.97
N VAL A 17 -8.78 4.11 7.56
CA VAL A 17 -9.10 5.27 6.72
C VAL A 17 -9.28 4.80 5.29
N ASP A 18 -10.50 4.84 4.80
CA ASP A 18 -10.84 4.44 3.44
C ASP A 18 -10.60 5.59 2.47
N CYS A 19 -9.45 5.56 1.83
CA CYS A 19 -9.05 6.56 0.86
C CYS A 19 -9.50 6.26 -0.58
N ASN A 20 -10.37 5.27 -0.77
CA ASN A 20 -10.75 4.77 -2.09
C ASN A 20 -9.52 4.38 -2.93
N ASP A 21 -8.58 3.73 -2.31
CA ASP A 21 -7.34 3.23 -2.89
C ASP A 21 -7.37 1.71 -3.10
N ALA A 22 -6.34 1.17 -3.78
CA ALA A 22 -6.26 -0.26 -4.05
C ALA A 22 -5.91 -1.11 -2.82
N LEU A 23 -5.42 -0.53 -1.73
CA LEU A 23 -4.91 -1.25 -0.56
C LEU A 23 -5.97 -1.48 0.51
N THR A 24 -6.82 -0.48 0.72
CA THR A 24 -7.87 -0.49 1.77
C THR A 24 -8.76 -1.74 1.75
N PRO A 25 -9.33 -2.18 0.61
CA PRO A 25 -10.20 -3.35 0.60
C PRO A 25 -9.50 -4.64 1.04
N TRP A 26 -8.22 -4.80 0.70
CA TRP A 26 -7.43 -5.97 1.07
C TRP A 26 -7.04 -5.97 2.54
N ILE A 27 -6.69 -4.81 3.10
CA ILE A 27 -6.47 -4.65 4.55
C ILE A 27 -7.74 -5.01 5.31
N HIS A 28 -8.89 -4.49 4.88
CA HIS A 28 -10.18 -4.79 5.49
C HIS A 28 -10.48 -6.29 5.48
N ALA A 29 -10.32 -6.95 4.33
CA ALA A 29 -10.57 -8.38 4.18
C ALA A 29 -9.63 -9.22 5.06
N LEU A 30 -8.33 -8.92 5.08
CA LEU A 30 -7.36 -9.60 5.95
C LEU A 30 -7.67 -9.43 7.43
N LEU A 31 -7.98 -8.21 7.87
CA LEU A 31 -8.36 -7.95 9.28
C LEU A 31 -9.58 -8.77 9.68
N THR A 32 -10.58 -8.85 8.80
CA THR A 32 -11.79 -9.64 9.03
C THR A 32 -11.47 -11.14 9.17
N GLU A 33 -10.66 -11.68 8.27
CA GLU A 33 -10.22 -13.10 8.32
C GLU A 33 -9.36 -13.43 9.54
N PHE A 34 -8.62 -12.45 10.09
CA PHE A 34 -7.89 -12.58 11.36
C PHE A 34 -8.77 -12.40 12.60
N GLY A 35 -10.07 -12.17 12.43
CA GLY A 35 -11.02 -11.99 13.53
C GLY A 35 -10.92 -10.61 14.20
N ALA A 36 -10.33 -9.63 13.56
CA ALA A 36 -10.40 -8.23 13.97
C ALA A 36 -11.79 -7.65 13.63
N ARG A 37 -12.05 -6.46 14.13
CA ARG A 37 -13.28 -5.69 13.86
C ARG A 37 -12.91 -4.38 13.17
N PRO A 38 -12.65 -4.40 11.84
CA PRO A 38 -12.37 -3.18 11.10
C PRO A 38 -13.62 -2.32 10.99
N THR A 39 -13.42 -1.01 11.12
CA THR A 39 -14.43 0.01 10.86
C THR A 39 -13.79 1.05 9.97
N SER A 40 -14.41 1.33 8.83
CA SER A 40 -13.88 2.32 7.88
C SER A 40 -14.44 3.70 8.14
N ILE A 41 -13.60 4.70 7.95
CA ILE A 41 -13.99 6.11 7.87
C ILE A 41 -13.57 6.65 6.50
N THR A 42 -14.49 7.31 5.81
CA THR A 42 -14.24 7.85 4.46
C THR A 42 -13.68 9.26 4.53
N PRO A 43 -12.88 9.70 3.51
CA PRO A 43 -12.43 11.08 3.40
C PRO A 43 -13.59 12.09 3.43
N GLY A 44 -13.33 13.27 3.99
CA GLY A 44 -14.37 14.29 4.22
C GLY A 44 -14.93 14.26 5.64
N TYR A 45 -14.30 13.46 6.52
CA TYR A 45 -14.58 13.50 7.94
C TYR A 45 -14.30 14.89 8.54
N THR A 46 -15.13 15.28 9.49
CA THR A 46 -14.82 16.41 10.37
C THR A 46 -14.02 15.94 11.56
N ALA A 47 -13.25 16.82 12.21
CA ALA A 47 -12.56 16.52 13.46
C ALA A 47 -13.53 15.91 14.49
N GLU A 48 -14.76 16.42 14.58
CA GLU A 48 -15.79 15.91 15.48
C GLU A 48 -16.20 14.46 15.17
N SER A 49 -16.42 14.11 13.89
CA SER A 49 -16.77 12.74 13.49
C SER A 49 -15.62 11.75 13.72
N LEU A 50 -14.36 12.21 13.54
CA LEU A 50 -13.15 11.46 13.89
C LEU A 50 -13.06 11.21 15.38
N CYS A 51 -13.15 12.26 16.18
CA CYS A 51 -13.18 12.17 17.65
C CYS A 51 -14.23 11.17 18.14
N GLN A 52 -15.44 11.27 17.61
CA GLN A 52 -16.53 10.38 17.99
C GLN A 52 -16.20 8.92 17.63
N ALA A 53 -15.72 8.66 16.41
CA ALA A 53 -15.34 7.31 15.97
C ALA A 53 -14.21 6.72 16.83
N MET A 54 -13.21 7.52 17.18
CA MET A 54 -12.05 7.07 17.94
C MET A 54 -12.35 6.86 19.42
N ARG A 55 -13.05 7.81 20.07
CA ARG A 55 -13.33 7.74 21.51
C ARG A 55 -14.42 6.73 21.88
N CYS A 56 -15.49 6.64 21.08
CA CYS A 56 -16.58 5.69 21.34
C CYS A 56 -16.20 4.23 21.08
N GLY A 57 -15.17 4.00 20.27
CA GLY A 57 -14.85 2.67 19.75
C GLY A 57 -13.88 1.83 20.57
N ARG A 58 -13.13 2.37 21.53
CA ARG A 58 -11.94 1.70 22.11
C ARG A 58 -11.05 1.11 21.00
N ILE A 59 -10.63 1.98 20.08
CA ILE A 59 -9.82 1.57 18.92
C ILE A 59 -8.44 1.09 19.38
N SER A 60 -8.02 -0.07 18.89
CA SER A 60 -6.71 -0.66 19.19
C SER A 60 -5.64 -0.21 18.20
N ALA A 61 -6.03 0.12 16.98
CA ALA A 61 -5.12 0.62 15.96
C ALA A 61 -5.85 1.52 14.96
N LEU A 62 -5.12 2.53 14.48
CA LEU A 62 -5.45 3.31 13.30
C LEU A 62 -4.61 2.82 12.14
N VAL A 63 -5.22 2.59 10.98
CA VAL A 63 -4.50 2.25 9.74
C VAL A 63 -4.81 3.30 8.68
N VAL A 64 -3.76 3.92 8.18
CA VAL A 64 -3.81 4.93 7.10
C VAL A 64 -3.13 4.35 5.86
N PRO A 65 -3.88 3.69 4.94
CA PRO A 65 -3.30 2.87 3.88
C PRO A 65 -2.65 3.65 2.76
N ALA A 66 -3.17 4.85 2.46
CA ALA A 66 -2.69 5.65 1.32
C ALA A 66 -2.86 7.14 1.60
N THR A 67 -1.79 7.77 2.03
CA THR A 67 -1.82 9.20 2.37
C THR A 67 -2.02 10.10 1.15
N HIS A 68 -1.58 9.69 -0.04
CA HIS A 68 -1.78 10.43 -1.30
C HIS A 68 -3.25 10.50 -1.74
N ALA A 69 -4.09 9.60 -1.27
CA ALA A 69 -5.50 9.56 -1.63
C ALA A 69 -6.41 10.25 -0.61
N LEU A 70 -5.88 10.63 0.57
CA LEU A 70 -6.65 11.23 1.65
C LEU A 70 -7.32 12.56 1.28
N CYS A 71 -6.69 13.33 0.41
CA CYS A 71 -7.25 14.61 -0.01
C CYS A 71 -6.92 14.91 -1.47
N ARG A 72 -7.94 15.10 -2.27
CA ARG A 72 -7.80 15.81 -3.53
C ARG A 72 -7.78 17.30 -3.20
N GLY A 73 -6.60 17.89 -3.14
CA GLY A 73 -6.47 19.29 -2.77
C GLY A 73 -5.04 19.78 -2.86
N ASN A 74 -4.83 21.01 -2.44
CA ASN A 74 -3.50 21.58 -2.32
C ASN A 74 -2.74 20.96 -1.12
N LEU A 75 -1.45 21.26 -1.02
CA LEU A 75 -0.58 20.79 0.05
C LEU A 75 -1.13 21.08 1.45
N GLU A 76 -1.65 22.28 1.67
CA GLU A 76 -2.18 22.73 2.96
C GLU A 76 -3.35 21.84 3.41
N THR A 77 -4.31 21.59 2.52
CA THR A 77 -5.47 20.73 2.79
C THR A 77 -5.04 19.30 3.16
N GLN A 78 -4.05 18.75 2.45
CA GLN A 78 -3.57 17.40 2.71
C GLN A 78 -2.81 17.31 4.05
N LEU A 79 -1.93 18.27 4.31
CA LEU A 79 -1.21 18.34 5.58
C LEU A 79 -2.18 18.49 6.75
N HIS A 80 -3.16 19.40 6.64
CA HIS A 80 -4.17 19.61 7.68
C HIS A 80 -4.99 18.34 7.95
N ALA A 81 -5.47 17.66 6.92
CA ALA A 81 -6.27 16.45 7.10
C ALA A 81 -5.48 15.34 7.82
N VAL A 82 -4.22 15.12 7.45
CA VAL A 82 -3.40 14.07 8.06
C VAL A 82 -2.96 14.46 9.47
N SER A 83 -2.54 15.72 9.68
CA SER A 83 -2.17 16.17 11.03
C SER A 83 -3.35 16.07 11.99
N THR A 84 -4.53 16.53 11.59
CA THR A 84 -5.76 16.40 12.39
C THR A 84 -6.06 14.93 12.73
N LEU A 85 -5.95 14.03 11.75
CA LEU A 85 -6.17 12.60 11.95
C LEU A 85 -5.22 12.01 12.99
N LEU A 86 -3.92 12.34 12.91
CA LEU A 86 -2.90 11.83 13.82
C LEU A 86 -3.02 12.46 15.22
N ASP A 87 -3.35 13.75 15.31
CA ASP A 87 -3.58 14.44 16.58
C ASP A 87 -4.79 13.87 17.32
N GLU A 88 -5.90 13.65 16.62
CA GLU A 88 -7.09 13.03 17.19
C GLU A 88 -6.83 11.59 17.63
N ALA A 89 -6.02 10.83 16.88
CA ALA A 89 -5.62 9.47 17.28
C ALA A 89 -4.81 9.49 18.59
N ARG A 90 -3.89 10.45 18.73
CA ARG A 90 -3.13 10.66 19.94
C ARG A 90 -4.01 11.04 21.14
N GLU A 91 -4.88 12.02 20.97
CA GLU A 91 -5.79 12.48 22.02
C GLU A 91 -6.80 11.41 22.46
N ALA A 92 -7.21 10.55 21.53
CA ALA A 92 -8.05 9.39 21.82
C ALA A 92 -7.30 8.23 22.49
N GLY A 93 -5.97 8.33 22.63
CA GLY A 93 -5.12 7.30 23.20
C GLY A 93 -5.05 6.01 22.38
N ILE A 94 -5.11 6.10 21.05
CA ILE A 94 -4.95 4.94 20.17
C ILE A 94 -3.52 4.43 20.27
N PRO A 95 -3.29 3.18 20.72
CA PRO A 95 -1.95 2.71 21.06
C PRO A 95 -1.04 2.47 19.85
N LEU A 96 -1.60 2.28 18.65
CA LEU A 96 -0.85 1.99 17.43
C LEU A 96 -1.42 2.75 16.23
N THR A 97 -0.56 3.44 15.49
CA THR A 97 -0.86 3.95 14.15
C THR A 97 0.01 3.25 13.11
N LEU A 98 -0.60 2.65 12.10
CA LEU A 98 0.08 2.15 10.89
C LEU A 98 -0.08 3.21 9.79
N PHE A 99 0.99 3.93 9.54
CA PHE A 99 1.02 5.02 8.57
C PHE A 99 1.72 4.55 7.28
N CYS A 100 0.94 4.30 6.23
CA CYS A 100 1.50 3.88 4.95
C CYS A 100 1.92 5.10 4.14
N SER A 101 3.16 5.06 3.71
CA SER A 101 3.79 5.99 2.78
C SER A 101 4.26 5.22 1.55
N ASP A 102 4.71 5.90 0.54
CA ASP A 102 5.18 5.24 -0.67
C ASP A 102 6.63 5.61 -1.03
N VAL A 103 7.16 4.97 -2.05
CA VAL A 103 8.52 5.15 -2.53
C VAL A 103 8.83 6.57 -3.01
N SER A 104 7.83 7.42 -3.26
CA SER A 104 8.01 8.79 -3.75
C SER A 104 8.71 9.71 -2.75
N VAL A 105 8.76 9.33 -1.46
CA VAL A 105 9.50 10.05 -0.43
C VAL A 105 11.01 10.08 -0.69
N TYR A 106 11.53 9.10 -1.44
CA TYR A 106 12.93 9.06 -1.81
C TYR A 106 13.21 9.86 -3.07
N ARG A 107 14.45 10.28 -3.22
CA ARG A 107 14.87 10.97 -4.44
C ARG A 107 14.85 10.04 -5.62
N ALA A 108 14.20 10.47 -6.68
CA ALA A 108 14.29 9.80 -7.97
C ALA A 108 15.71 9.97 -8.57
N SER A 109 16.18 8.96 -9.30
CA SER A 109 17.50 8.92 -9.92
C SER A 109 17.38 8.49 -11.39
N GLU A 110 18.40 8.78 -12.18
CA GLU A 110 18.54 8.25 -13.56
C GLU A 110 18.87 6.76 -13.56
N HIS A 111 19.44 6.27 -12.46
CA HIS A 111 19.85 4.88 -12.30
C HIS A 111 18.95 4.16 -11.29
N VAL A 112 18.74 2.86 -11.51
CA VAL A 112 18.06 1.99 -10.55
C VAL A 112 18.94 1.82 -9.32
N TRP A 113 18.39 2.11 -8.15
CA TRP A 113 19.04 1.87 -6.87
C TRP A 113 18.04 1.36 -5.83
N TYR A 114 18.54 0.78 -4.75
CA TYR A 114 17.71 0.26 -3.67
C TYR A 114 17.76 1.20 -2.48
N ALA A 115 16.63 1.81 -2.14
CA ALA A 115 16.51 2.69 -0.99
C ALA A 115 16.33 1.89 0.31
N ARG A 116 17.08 2.27 1.32
CA ARG A 116 16.98 1.77 2.68
C ARG A 116 16.24 2.75 3.56
N GLU A 117 15.81 2.30 4.73
CA GLU A 117 15.05 3.12 5.66
C GLU A 117 15.83 4.33 6.17
N GLU A 118 17.16 4.24 6.24
CA GLU A 118 18.07 5.31 6.67
C GLU A 118 18.38 6.33 5.58
N ASP A 119 18.08 6.02 4.32
CA ASP A 119 18.38 6.94 3.22
C ASP A 119 17.55 8.22 3.34
N PRO A 120 18.13 9.37 2.99
CA PRO A 120 17.45 10.65 3.11
C PRO A 120 16.16 10.70 2.32
N ILE A 121 15.09 11.15 2.96
CA ILE A 121 13.82 11.46 2.30
C ILE A 121 13.84 12.90 1.79
N GLY A 122 13.01 13.20 0.80
CA GLY A 122 12.92 14.51 0.15
C GLY A 122 12.62 14.34 -1.32
N GLY A 123 11.44 13.81 -1.62
CA GLY A 123 10.96 13.62 -2.98
C GLY A 123 10.99 14.93 -3.78
N ARG A 124 11.36 14.85 -5.06
CA ARG A 124 11.43 16.02 -5.97
C ARG A 124 10.14 16.31 -6.70
N THR A 125 9.17 15.40 -6.64
CA THR A 125 7.83 15.60 -7.17
C THR A 125 6.95 16.28 -6.12
N HIS A 126 5.87 16.94 -6.55
CA HIS A 126 4.88 17.51 -5.62
C HIS A 126 4.34 16.44 -4.66
N GLU A 127 3.97 15.27 -5.17
CA GLU A 127 3.51 14.13 -4.38
C GLU A 127 4.59 13.66 -3.38
N GLY A 128 5.82 13.44 -3.84
CA GLY A 128 6.93 13.01 -2.97
C GLY A 128 7.28 14.01 -1.87
N LEU A 129 7.17 15.32 -2.15
CA LEU A 129 7.36 16.36 -1.14
C LEU A 129 6.29 16.28 -0.05
N ILE A 130 5.01 16.19 -0.44
CA ILE A 130 3.90 16.04 0.50
C ILE A 130 4.08 14.78 1.35
N GLN A 131 4.36 13.64 0.73
CA GLN A 131 4.59 12.39 1.44
C GLN A 131 5.76 12.49 2.44
N SER A 132 6.83 13.16 2.05
CA SER A 132 7.97 13.39 2.95
C SER A 132 7.58 14.24 4.17
N MET A 133 6.81 15.31 3.98
CA MET A 133 6.35 16.17 5.07
C MET A 133 5.39 15.43 6.02
N LEU A 134 4.43 14.68 5.48
CA LEU A 134 3.50 13.88 6.27
C LEU A 134 4.21 12.80 7.07
N GLN A 135 5.22 12.16 6.48
CA GLN A 135 6.02 11.16 7.17
C GLN A 135 6.88 11.78 8.29
N LEU A 136 7.48 12.95 8.07
CA LEU A 136 8.22 13.66 9.13
C LEU A 136 7.31 14.04 10.29
N TYR A 137 6.08 14.45 10.00
CA TYR A 137 5.07 14.71 11.03
C TYR A 137 4.77 13.45 11.84
N ALA A 138 4.46 12.32 11.17
CA ALA A 138 4.19 11.04 11.80
C ALA A 138 5.38 10.51 12.64
N ASP A 139 6.61 10.69 12.15
CA ASP A 139 7.83 10.35 12.91
C ASP A 139 8.00 11.23 14.16
N GLY A 140 7.74 12.54 14.04
CA GLY A 140 7.74 13.48 15.17
C GLY A 140 6.74 13.07 16.25
N MET A 141 5.55 12.63 15.87
CA MET A 141 4.54 12.08 16.80
C MET A 141 5.05 10.84 17.52
N SER A 142 5.68 9.91 16.78
CA SER A 142 6.24 8.68 17.34
C SER A 142 7.37 8.94 18.35
N ARG A 143 8.13 10.01 18.16
CA ARG A 143 9.23 10.42 19.07
C ARG A 143 8.79 11.29 20.23
N GLY A 144 7.50 11.59 20.34
CA GLY A 144 6.98 12.49 21.39
C GLY A 144 7.38 13.95 21.23
N LEU A 145 7.80 14.40 20.03
CA LEU A 145 8.18 15.79 19.79
C LEU A 145 6.99 16.77 19.86
N MET A 146 5.78 16.24 19.82
CA MET A 146 4.51 17.00 19.80
C MET A 146 3.61 16.65 20.99
N GLY A 147 4.19 16.21 22.12
CA GLY A 147 3.48 15.76 23.32
C GLY A 147 3.78 14.31 23.66
N ASP A 148 2.82 13.59 24.23
CA ASP A 148 2.99 12.18 24.57
C ASP A 148 3.24 11.33 23.30
N ALA A 149 4.25 10.46 23.38
CA ALA A 149 4.61 9.60 22.27
C ALA A 149 3.51 8.57 21.99
N VAL A 150 3.11 8.47 20.72
CA VAL A 150 2.20 7.44 20.22
C VAL A 150 2.97 6.54 19.27
N THR A 151 2.86 5.24 19.44
CA THR A 151 3.56 4.34 18.52
C THR A 151 3.00 4.47 17.11
N THR A 152 3.79 5.06 16.23
CA THR A 152 3.49 5.19 14.81
C THR A 152 4.50 4.40 14.01
N LEU A 153 4.05 3.32 13.36
CA LEU A 153 4.88 2.56 12.43
C LEU A 153 4.67 3.13 11.02
N ILE A 154 5.73 3.64 10.45
CA ILE A 154 5.76 4.20 9.11
C ILE A 154 6.15 3.08 8.14
N VAL A 155 5.26 2.76 7.23
CA VAL A 155 5.44 1.67 6.26
C VAL A 155 5.55 2.27 4.86
N ARG A 156 6.76 2.31 4.32
CA ARG A 156 7.01 2.72 2.95
C ARG A 156 6.85 1.51 2.03
N HIS A 157 6.00 1.59 1.07
CA HIS A 157 5.81 0.48 0.14
C HIS A 157 6.02 0.88 -1.32
N MET A 158 6.35 -0.11 -2.16
CA MET A 158 6.34 0.07 -3.61
C MET A 158 4.89 0.22 -4.09
N PRO A 159 4.65 0.99 -5.17
CA PRO A 159 3.33 1.06 -5.78
C PRO A 159 2.81 -0.34 -6.15
N CYS A 160 1.61 -0.67 -5.69
CA CYS A 160 0.96 -1.92 -6.02
C CYS A 160 0.00 -1.77 -7.21
N LEU A 161 -0.30 -2.87 -7.86
CA LEU A 161 -1.22 -2.92 -8.99
C LEU A 161 -2.61 -2.43 -8.57
N GLY A 162 -3.22 -1.57 -9.40
CA GLY A 162 -4.52 -0.96 -9.10
C GLY A 162 -4.44 0.32 -8.24
N SER A 163 -3.28 0.65 -7.68
CA SER A 163 -3.09 1.91 -7.01
C SER A 163 -3.09 3.05 -7.98
N GLY A 164 -3.69 4.06 -8.07
CA GLY A 164 -3.67 5.14 -9.10
C GLY A 164 -2.28 5.77 -9.35
N HIS A 165 -1.21 5.20 -8.78
CA HIS A 165 0.16 5.71 -8.91
C HIS A 165 0.63 5.67 -10.36
N ALA A 166 1.32 6.72 -10.81
CA ALA A 166 1.70 6.92 -12.22
C ALA A 166 2.49 5.72 -12.80
N CYS A 167 3.43 5.14 -12.04
CA CYS A 167 4.28 4.06 -12.52
C CYS A 167 3.56 2.71 -12.74
N VAL A 168 2.36 2.54 -12.22
CA VAL A 168 1.55 1.31 -12.37
C VAL A 168 0.25 1.53 -13.15
N ARG A 169 -0.04 2.77 -13.55
CA ARG A 169 -1.28 3.14 -14.25
C ARG A 169 -1.44 2.41 -15.58
N GLN A 170 -0.36 2.22 -16.34
CA GLN A 170 -0.40 1.53 -17.62
C GLN A 170 -0.94 0.08 -17.50
N TYR A 171 -0.73 -0.59 -16.36
CA TYR A 171 -1.19 -1.98 -16.19
C TYR A 171 -2.72 -2.10 -16.06
N ALA A 172 -3.33 -1.10 -15.44
CA ALA A 172 -4.80 -1.01 -15.44
C ALA A 172 -5.35 -0.72 -16.85
N GLN A 173 -4.61 0.02 -17.67
CA GLN A 173 -4.94 0.23 -19.08
C GLN A 173 -4.79 -1.07 -19.89
N TRP A 174 -3.75 -1.88 -19.66
CA TRP A 174 -3.61 -3.19 -20.32
C TRP A 174 -4.82 -4.10 -20.03
N CYS A 175 -5.30 -4.12 -18.79
CA CYS A 175 -6.49 -4.87 -18.43
C CYS A 175 -7.73 -4.38 -19.22
N ARG A 176 -7.93 -3.06 -19.30
CA ARG A 176 -9.03 -2.47 -20.10
C ARG A 176 -8.89 -2.81 -21.57
N SER A 177 -7.72 -2.65 -22.16
CA SER A 177 -7.46 -3.01 -23.56
C SER A 177 -7.78 -4.47 -23.85
N LEU A 178 -7.52 -5.40 -22.90
CA LEU A 178 -7.91 -6.79 -23.04
C LEU A 178 -9.43 -6.98 -22.96
N ILE A 179 -10.12 -6.28 -22.08
CA ILE A 179 -11.58 -6.35 -21.95
C ILE A 179 -12.25 -5.78 -23.20
N ASP A 180 -11.77 -4.63 -23.67
CA ASP A 180 -12.38 -3.87 -24.79
C ASP A 180 -11.90 -4.32 -26.18
N ASN A 181 -11.01 -5.33 -26.22
CA ASN A 181 -10.43 -5.86 -27.45
C ASN A 181 -9.59 -4.84 -28.26
N GLU A 182 -8.85 -3.98 -27.54
CA GLU A 182 -8.01 -2.93 -28.10
C GLU A 182 -6.51 -3.31 -28.08
N PRO A 183 -5.64 -2.58 -28.82
CA PRO A 183 -4.18 -2.73 -28.73
C PRO A 183 -3.65 -2.51 -27.32
N LEU A 184 -2.57 -3.22 -26.94
CA LEU A 184 -1.86 -2.95 -25.69
C LEU A 184 -0.80 -1.87 -25.90
N TYR A 185 -0.96 -0.76 -25.19
CA TYR A 185 0.03 0.34 -25.19
C TYR A 185 1.08 0.09 -24.11
N VAL A 186 2.33 -0.01 -24.52
CA VAL A 186 3.46 -0.31 -23.63
C VAL A 186 4.41 0.88 -23.61
N GLU A 187 4.34 1.64 -22.54
CA GLU A 187 5.29 2.74 -22.29
C GLU A 187 6.60 2.16 -21.73
N HIS A 188 7.71 2.67 -22.24
CA HIS A 188 9.05 2.24 -21.84
C HIS A 188 9.21 0.72 -21.86
N PRO A 189 9.16 0.06 -23.02
CA PRO A 189 9.12 -1.39 -23.15
C PRO A 189 10.33 -2.11 -22.54
N SER A 190 11.51 -1.50 -22.56
CA SER A 190 12.74 -2.03 -21.95
C SER A 190 12.83 -1.78 -20.44
N ARG A 191 12.04 -0.82 -19.91
CA ARG A 191 12.07 -0.46 -18.49
C ARG A 191 11.54 -1.60 -17.63
N GLN A 192 12.18 -1.78 -16.46
CA GLN A 192 11.70 -2.72 -15.46
C GLN A 192 10.42 -2.18 -14.78
N GLY A 193 9.32 -2.90 -14.98
CA GLY A 193 8.04 -2.65 -14.31
C GLY A 193 7.97 -3.35 -12.96
N ILE A 194 7.09 -2.87 -12.12
CA ILE A 194 6.84 -3.38 -10.77
C ILE A 194 5.42 -3.95 -10.75
N PHE A 195 5.29 -5.25 -10.47
CA PHE A 195 4.03 -5.99 -10.51
C PHE A 195 3.69 -6.52 -9.11
N LEU A 196 3.57 -5.62 -8.14
CA LEU A 196 3.29 -5.94 -6.75
C LEU A 196 1.78 -6.05 -6.52
N HIS A 197 1.36 -7.16 -5.90
CA HIS A 197 -0.05 -7.34 -5.55
C HIS A 197 -0.40 -6.57 -4.26
N PRO A 198 -1.54 -5.85 -4.20
CA PRO A 198 -1.92 -5.12 -2.99
C PRO A 198 -2.09 -6.01 -1.76
N LEU A 199 -2.45 -7.28 -1.92
CA LEU A 199 -2.57 -8.25 -0.83
C LEU A 199 -1.23 -8.55 -0.15
N ASP A 200 -0.12 -8.61 -0.90
CA ASP A 200 1.22 -8.76 -0.31
C ASP A 200 1.61 -7.54 0.53
N VAL A 201 1.28 -6.34 0.05
CA VAL A 201 1.51 -5.09 0.80
C VAL A 201 0.64 -5.05 2.05
N ALA A 202 -0.66 -5.33 1.92
CA ALA A 202 -1.60 -5.36 3.03
C ALA A 202 -1.17 -6.35 4.13
N CYS A 203 -0.75 -7.56 3.73
CA CYS A 203 -0.23 -8.56 4.65
C CYS A 203 1.05 -8.06 5.35
N GLY A 204 1.96 -7.42 4.62
CA GLY A 204 3.18 -6.82 5.18
C GLY A 204 2.88 -5.76 6.25
N VAL A 205 1.97 -4.83 5.94
CA VAL A 205 1.51 -3.78 6.87
C VAL A 205 0.94 -4.39 8.15
N LEU A 206 0.02 -5.37 8.00
CA LEU A 206 -0.61 -6.01 9.15
C LEU A 206 0.35 -6.89 9.95
N THR A 207 1.37 -7.46 9.31
CA THR A 207 2.40 -8.22 10.00
C THR A 207 3.23 -7.33 10.93
N LEU A 208 3.58 -6.12 10.49
CA LEU A 208 4.27 -5.12 11.32
C LEU A 208 3.42 -4.73 12.54
N GLY A 209 2.13 -4.44 12.34
CA GLY A 209 1.22 -4.15 13.45
C GLY A 209 1.02 -5.34 14.40
N ALA A 210 0.99 -6.57 13.88
CA ALA A 210 0.90 -7.77 14.71
C ALA A 210 2.13 -7.97 15.60
N ARG A 211 3.32 -7.61 15.11
CA ARG A 211 4.56 -7.61 15.92
C ARG A 211 4.47 -6.66 17.09
N TYR A 212 3.95 -5.45 16.89
CA TYR A 212 3.70 -4.52 17.98
C TYR A 212 2.83 -5.12 19.08
N PHE A 213 1.75 -5.83 18.70
CA PHE A 213 0.83 -6.43 19.67
C PHE A 213 1.35 -7.73 20.32
N SER A 214 2.42 -8.34 19.78
CA SER A 214 3.02 -9.56 20.34
C SER A 214 4.05 -9.29 21.44
N GLU A 215 4.14 -8.07 21.97
CA GLU A 215 5.11 -7.64 23.00
C GLU A 215 6.58 -7.71 22.56
N GLU A 216 6.85 -8.00 21.31
CA GLU A 216 8.18 -7.88 20.74
C GLU A 216 8.44 -6.39 20.45
N SER A 217 9.21 -5.73 21.30
CA SER A 217 9.53 -4.31 21.12
C SER A 217 10.22 -4.07 19.78
N LEU A 218 9.49 -3.47 18.84
CA LEU A 218 10.09 -2.92 17.63
C LEU A 218 10.87 -1.67 18.05
N ARG A 219 12.20 -1.73 17.92
CA ARG A 219 13.06 -0.55 18.19
C ARG A 219 12.96 0.50 17.10
N GLU A 220 12.65 0.04 15.91
CA GLU A 220 12.52 0.85 14.71
C GLU A 220 11.05 1.14 14.42
N ASN A 221 10.77 2.34 13.92
CA ASN A 221 9.41 2.75 13.55
C ASN A 221 9.21 2.92 12.03
N VAL A 222 10.28 2.79 11.23
CA VAL A 222 10.24 2.91 9.77
C VAL A 222 10.63 1.61 9.11
N PHE A 223 9.80 1.16 8.17
CA PHE A 223 9.97 -0.10 7.44
C PHE A 223 9.68 0.06 5.95
N ASN A 224 10.57 -0.49 5.13
CA ASN A 224 10.36 -0.60 3.69
C ASN A 224 9.72 -1.96 3.35
N LEU A 225 8.66 -1.94 2.55
CA LEU A 225 8.11 -3.13 1.91
C LEU A 225 8.48 -3.13 0.43
N GLY A 226 9.57 -3.84 0.13
CA GLY A 226 10.11 -3.94 -1.23
C GLY A 226 9.42 -5.03 -2.06
N ALA A 227 9.51 -4.91 -3.38
CA ALA A 227 9.13 -5.95 -4.31
C ALA A 227 10.20 -7.06 -4.37
N GLY A 228 9.78 -8.31 -4.46
CA GLY A 228 10.69 -9.42 -4.72
C GLY A 228 11.09 -9.49 -6.21
N PRO A 229 12.17 -10.23 -6.55
CA PRO A 229 12.61 -10.38 -7.94
C PRO A 229 11.52 -10.91 -8.88
N GLN A 230 10.62 -11.74 -8.35
CA GLN A 230 9.49 -12.30 -9.10
C GLN A 230 8.41 -11.26 -9.47
N ASN A 231 8.47 -10.07 -8.88
CA ASN A 231 7.57 -8.96 -9.15
C ASN A 231 8.17 -7.93 -10.12
N LEU A 232 9.39 -8.17 -10.59
CA LEU A 232 10.12 -7.27 -11.46
C LEU A 232 10.29 -7.89 -12.84
N CYS A 233 9.91 -7.15 -13.89
CA CYS A 233 10.05 -7.62 -15.26
C CYS A 233 10.05 -6.43 -16.24
N ALA A 234 10.73 -6.56 -17.38
CA ALA A 234 10.61 -5.56 -18.44
C ALA A 234 9.14 -5.45 -18.91
N ASN A 235 8.67 -4.22 -19.08
CA ASN A 235 7.26 -3.94 -19.44
C ASN A 235 6.83 -4.73 -20.69
N ARG A 236 7.65 -4.74 -21.75
CA ARG A 236 7.39 -5.52 -22.96
C ARG A 236 7.20 -7.00 -22.68
N SER A 237 8.11 -7.60 -21.90
CA SER A 237 8.04 -9.01 -21.57
C SER A 237 6.82 -9.37 -20.74
N ALA A 238 6.43 -8.49 -19.82
CA ALA A 238 5.21 -8.64 -19.03
C ALA A 238 3.96 -8.53 -19.90
N ALA A 239 3.88 -7.54 -20.79
CA ALA A 239 2.76 -7.35 -21.71
C ALA A 239 2.55 -8.55 -22.63
N LEU A 240 3.65 -9.07 -23.21
CA LEU A 240 3.59 -10.26 -24.07
C LEU A 240 3.12 -11.51 -23.32
N ARG A 241 3.60 -11.74 -22.10
CA ARG A 241 3.13 -12.87 -21.27
C ARG A 241 1.68 -12.72 -20.88
N PHE A 242 1.30 -11.54 -20.41
CA PHE A 242 -0.07 -11.24 -20.02
C PHE A 242 -1.07 -11.45 -21.17
N GLN A 243 -0.73 -10.99 -22.37
CA GLN A 243 -1.52 -11.17 -23.56
C GLN A 243 -1.69 -12.66 -23.92
N ARG A 244 -0.58 -13.43 -23.92
CA ARG A 244 -0.63 -14.88 -24.23
C ARG A 244 -1.48 -15.65 -23.22
N GLN A 245 -1.36 -15.35 -21.94
CA GLN A 245 -2.12 -15.99 -20.86
C GLN A 245 -3.63 -15.73 -20.96
N ASN A 246 -4.01 -14.60 -21.58
CA ASN A 246 -5.41 -14.18 -21.69
C ASN A 246 -5.99 -14.35 -23.12
N GLY A 247 -5.39 -15.23 -23.94
CA GLY A 247 -5.91 -15.62 -25.25
C GLY A 247 -5.84 -14.52 -26.31
N GLY A 248 -4.99 -13.50 -26.09
CA GLY A 248 -4.87 -12.37 -26.99
C GLY A 248 -3.71 -12.47 -27.98
N SER A 249 -3.93 -12.01 -29.22
CA SER A 249 -2.91 -11.78 -30.24
C SER A 249 -2.95 -10.34 -30.74
N ARG A 250 -3.28 -9.39 -29.87
CA ARG A 250 -3.46 -8.00 -30.21
C ARG A 250 -2.13 -7.32 -30.51
N PRO A 251 -2.11 -6.26 -31.36
CA PRO A 251 -0.91 -5.48 -31.56
C PRO A 251 -0.39 -4.86 -30.26
N LEU A 252 0.93 -4.91 -30.06
CA LEU A 252 1.61 -4.10 -29.06
C LEU A 252 2.00 -2.77 -29.71
N VAL A 253 1.58 -1.67 -29.09
CA VAL A 253 1.99 -0.32 -29.48
C VAL A 253 3.00 0.16 -28.46
N GLU A 254 4.26 0.23 -28.86
CA GLU A 254 5.36 0.63 -28.01
C GLU A 254 5.63 2.13 -28.13
N SER A 255 5.92 2.77 -27.00
CA SER A 255 6.28 4.18 -26.95
C SER A 255 7.38 4.45 -25.91
N GLU A 256 8.22 5.43 -26.22
CA GLU A 256 9.29 5.90 -25.34
C GLU A 256 9.04 7.40 -25.01
N PRO A 257 8.04 7.71 -24.16
CA PRO A 257 7.84 9.07 -23.73
C PRO A 257 9.07 9.58 -22.96
N PRO A 258 9.25 10.90 -22.79
CA PRO A 258 10.34 11.44 -21.97
C PRO A 258 10.33 10.77 -20.58
N LEU A 259 11.48 10.23 -20.21
CA LEU A 259 11.60 9.50 -18.93
C LEU A 259 11.48 10.47 -17.75
N PRO A 260 10.49 10.33 -16.89
CA PRO A 260 10.59 10.90 -15.56
C PRO A 260 11.73 10.16 -14.81
N ALA A 261 12.42 10.89 -13.96
CA ALA A 261 13.41 10.27 -13.07
C ALA A 261 12.78 9.08 -12.33
N GLN A 262 13.53 7.98 -12.21
CA GLN A 262 13.00 6.74 -11.65
C GLN A 262 12.96 6.82 -10.12
N SER A 263 11.84 6.44 -9.54
CA SER A 263 11.80 6.12 -8.10
C SER A 263 12.68 4.90 -7.84
N PRO A 264 13.38 4.84 -6.70
CA PRO A 264 14.18 3.68 -6.34
C PRO A 264 13.32 2.44 -6.13
N LEU A 265 13.94 1.28 -6.12
CA LEU A 265 13.36 0.08 -5.51
C LEU A 265 13.57 0.15 -4.00
N LEU A 266 12.67 -0.43 -3.23
CA LEU A 266 12.81 -0.47 -1.77
C LEU A 266 13.56 -1.72 -1.34
N ASP A 267 14.56 -1.57 -0.47
CA ASP A 267 15.16 -2.69 0.26
C ASP A 267 14.26 -3.07 1.44
N GLY A 268 13.51 -4.16 1.29
CA GLY A 268 12.61 -4.69 2.32
C GLY A 268 13.29 -5.65 3.30
N SER A 269 14.62 -5.67 3.39
CA SER A 269 15.37 -6.64 4.21
C SER A 269 15.04 -6.52 5.69
N ARG A 270 14.88 -5.29 6.22
CA ARG A 270 14.51 -5.03 7.61
C ARG A 270 13.16 -5.66 7.97
N ALA A 271 12.12 -5.34 7.22
CA ALA A 271 10.78 -5.89 7.44
C ALA A 271 10.75 -7.41 7.30
N ARG A 272 11.51 -7.96 6.34
CA ARG A 272 11.66 -9.40 6.14
C ARG A 272 12.33 -10.08 7.32
N TYR A 273 13.44 -9.52 7.80
CA TYR A 273 14.21 -10.10 8.90
C TYR A 273 13.43 -10.04 10.23
N LEU A 274 12.87 -8.87 10.57
CA LEU A 274 12.22 -8.65 11.85
C LEU A 274 10.79 -9.25 11.90
N CYS A 275 10.06 -9.23 10.80
CA CYS A 275 8.64 -9.56 10.78
C CYS A 275 8.29 -10.74 9.85
N GLY A 276 9.23 -11.23 9.06
CA GLY A 276 8.98 -12.33 8.11
C GLY A 276 8.13 -11.92 6.90
N THR A 277 8.01 -10.62 6.60
CA THR A 277 7.24 -10.13 5.45
C THR A 277 7.80 -10.67 4.15
N ARG A 278 6.93 -11.11 3.24
CA ARG A 278 7.32 -11.63 1.92
C ARG A 278 6.25 -11.28 0.89
N CYS A 279 6.70 -10.95 -0.32
CA CYS A 279 5.83 -10.94 -1.48
C CYS A 279 5.76 -12.37 -2.03
N ILE A 280 4.61 -13.01 -1.95
CA ILE A 280 4.42 -14.41 -2.38
C ILE A 280 3.66 -14.52 -3.69
N ILE A 281 2.98 -13.48 -4.11
CA ILE A 281 2.26 -13.44 -5.37
C ILE A 281 3.24 -13.01 -6.47
N ALA A 282 3.51 -13.89 -7.42
CA ALA A 282 4.36 -13.55 -8.56
C ALA A 282 3.71 -12.48 -9.45
N GLY A 283 4.52 -11.68 -10.13
CA GLY A 283 4.06 -10.50 -10.86
C GLY A 283 3.07 -10.81 -12.00
N ASP A 284 3.22 -11.93 -12.69
CA ASP A 284 2.28 -12.38 -13.71
C ASP A 284 0.93 -12.81 -13.11
N VAL A 285 0.93 -13.45 -11.95
CA VAL A 285 -0.28 -13.78 -11.19
C VAL A 285 -0.95 -12.50 -10.70
N ALA A 286 -0.17 -11.55 -10.19
CA ALA A 286 -0.68 -10.26 -9.71
C ALA A 286 -1.39 -9.48 -10.84
N LEU A 287 -0.84 -9.49 -12.06
CA LEU A 287 -1.43 -8.82 -13.21
C LEU A 287 -2.72 -9.51 -13.67
N ASN A 288 -2.77 -10.85 -13.65
CA ASN A 288 -4.00 -11.59 -13.95
C ASN A 288 -5.09 -11.37 -12.88
N HIS A 289 -4.71 -11.23 -11.60
CA HIS A 289 -5.65 -10.87 -10.55
C HIS A 289 -6.20 -9.45 -10.74
N LEU A 290 -5.39 -8.48 -11.21
CA LEU A 290 -5.88 -7.15 -11.55
C LEU A 290 -6.95 -7.20 -12.64
N LEU A 291 -6.74 -7.98 -13.71
CA LEU A 291 -7.73 -8.18 -14.77
C LEU A 291 -9.01 -8.82 -14.23
N ALA A 292 -8.89 -9.88 -13.44
CA ALA A 292 -10.04 -10.55 -12.84
C ALA A 292 -10.81 -9.63 -11.89
N HIS A 293 -10.11 -8.82 -11.12
CA HIS A 293 -10.73 -7.81 -10.25
C HIS A 293 -11.50 -6.75 -11.05
N GLN A 294 -10.92 -6.23 -12.16
CA GLN A 294 -11.64 -5.27 -13.01
C GLN A 294 -12.92 -5.87 -13.61
N ARG A 295 -12.89 -7.12 -14.04
CA ARG A 295 -14.10 -7.84 -14.49
C ARG A 295 -15.12 -8.01 -13.35
N ALA A 296 -14.66 -8.34 -12.16
CA ALA A 296 -15.52 -8.45 -10.97
C ALA A 296 -16.18 -7.11 -10.59
N VAL A 297 -15.46 -5.99 -10.76
CA VAL A 297 -16.02 -4.64 -10.58
C VAL A 297 -17.15 -4.38 -11.57
N GLN A 298 -16.95 -4.71 -12.85
CA GLN A 298 -17.99 -4.53 -13.88
C GLN A 298 -19.26 -5.35 -13.62
N THR A 299 -19.12 -6.52 -12.97
CA THR A 299 -20.25 -7.41 -12.63
C THR A 299 -20.80 -7.22 -11.22
N GLY A 300 -20.31 -6.23 -10.47
CA GLY A 300 -20.70 -5.98 -9.07
C GLY A 300 -20.20 -7.04 -8.06
N GLN A 301 -19.20 -7.84 -8.43
CA GLN A 301 -18.69 -8.96 -7.63
C GLN A 301 -17.31 -8.66 -7.00
N ALA A 302 -16.86 -7.40 -6.99
CA ALA A 302 -15.54 -7.03 -6.52
C ALA A 302 -15.24 -7.48 -5.07
N GLN A 303 -16.19 -7.31 -4.16
CA GLN A 303 -16.03 -7.70 -2.77
C GLN A 303 -15.88 -9.23 -2.62
N ALA A 304 -16.71 -10.01 -3.28
CA ALA A 304 -16.62 -11.47 -3.26
C ALA A 304 -15.29 -11.98 -3.84
N PHE A 305 -14.78 -11.32 -4.89
CA PHE A 305 -13.46 -11.60 -5.45
C PHE A 305 -12.35 -11.37 -4.42
N ILE A 306 -12.35 -10.20 -3.75
CA ILE A 306 -11.35 -9.85 -2.73
C ILE A 306 -11.34 -10.88 -1.59
N GLU A 307 -12.50 -11.24 -1.08
CA GLU A 307 -12.64 -12.24 -0.01
C GLU A 307 -12.13 -13.62 -0.42
N ALA A 308 -12.46 -14.07 -1.64
CA ALA A 308 -11.99 -15.35 -2.16
C ALA A 308 -10.46 -15.36 -2.31
N GLN A 309 -9.87 -14.31 -2.88
CA GLN A 309 -8.42 -14.20 -3.03
C GLN A 309 -7.71 -14.11 -1.68
N THR A 310 -8.29 -13.40 -0.71
CA THR A 310 -7.74 -13.30 0.64
C THR A 310 -7.69 -14.68 1.31
N ARG A 311 -8.74 -15.47 1.23
CA ARG A 311 -8.76 -16.84 1.77
C ARG A 311 -7.73 -17.75 1.09
N ALA A 312 -7.66 -17.74 -0.23
CA ALA A 312 -6.67 -18.51 -0.98
C ALA A 312 -5.22 -18.09 -0.65
N TYR A 313 -4.99 -16.81 -0.39
CA TYR A 313 -3.70 -16.30 0.05
C TYR A 313 -3.33 -16.83 1.43
N LEU A 314 -4.26 -16.81 2.37
CA LEU A 314 -4.04 -17.30 3.73
C LEU A 314 -3.74 -18.78 3.77
N GLU A 315 -4.34 -19.60 2.91
CA GLU A 315 -4.01 -21.01 2.76
C GLU A 315 -2.56 -21.27 2.34
N ARG A 316 -1.95 -20.33 1.59
CA ARG A 316 -0.54 -20.43 1.15
C ARG A 316 0.46 -20.02 2.22
N ILE A 317 0.07 -19.20 3.18
CA ILE A 317 0.97 -18.70 4.24
C ILE A 317 0.84 -19.45 5.56
N ARG A 318 -0.19 -20.27 5.69
CA ARG A 318 -0.37 -21.25 6.78
C ARG A 318 0.52 -22.48 6.59
#